data_078b6ce97e19bf4e1c60f966bf59ddf4
#
_entry.id   078b6ce97e19bf4e1c60f966bf59ddf4
#
_cell.length_a   1.000
_cell.length_b   1.000
_cell.length_c   1.000
_cell.angle_alpha   90.00
_cell.angle_beta   90.00
_cell.angle_gamma   90.00
#
_symmetry.space_group_name_H-M   'P 1'
#
loop_
_entity.id
_entity.type
_entity.pdbx_description
1 polymer ?
#
loop_
_entity_poly.entity_id
_entity_poly.type
_entity_poly.pdbx_seq_one_letter_code
_entity_poly.pdbx_strand_id
1 'polypeptide(L)'
;YDDQIIVLRKILKVDDTNDVAQSELAIAYENSGKNPLEVYEKRYSDNLDNISYGLDYSDRLVKADRAGEAMDILKRIISKEPTSKLAYQKLGKVSWEADDLDEAASAYESLFKIDPRDGRVAIIISDIYIDIENYGKALRWADKSVNLIDNSGNGFGQKGKVFYKAWESLKNNPLTVDDRIVAKLAHDNFIKANEMNYRGFNRLKYLKDNAKD
;
A
#
# COMPACT_ATOMS: atom_id res chain seq x y z
N TYR A 1 26.28 -16.68 15.95
CA TYR A 1 24.90 -16.33 16.39
C TYR A 1 24.33 -17.36 17.37
N ASP A 2 24.63 -18.65 17.27
CA ASP A 2 24.07 -19.66 18.19
C ASP A 2 24.48 -19.43 19.64
N ASP A 3 25.73 -19.10 19.91
CA ASP A 3 26.19 -18.76 21.28
C ASP A 3 25.52 -17.49 21.79
N GLN A 4 25.33 -16.48 20.92
CA GLN A 4 24.59 -15.27 21.25
C GLN A 4 23.15 -15.58 21.65
N ILE A 5 22.45 -16.44 20.89
CA ILE A 5 21.09 -16.90 21.20
C ILE A 5 21.04 -17.58 22.58
N ILE A 6 22.01 -18.44 22.89
CA ILE A 6 22.08 -19.13 24.17
C ILE A 6 22.23 -18.14 25.33
N VAL A 7 23.08 -17.14 25.18
CA VAL A 7 23.32 -16.12 26.22
C VAL A 7 22.07 -15.25 26.41
N LEU A 8 21.48 -14.77 25.32
CA LEU A 8 20.27 -13.94 25.37
C LEU A 8 19.08 -14.68 25.99
N ARG A 9 18.90 -15.95 25.67
CA ARG A 9 17.88 -16.79 26.33
C ARG A 9 18.11 -16.96 27.82
N LYS A 10 19.39 -17.02 28.28
CA LYS A 10 19.71 -17.05 29.73
C LYS A 10 19.36 -15.73 30.41
N ILE A 11 19.63 -14.60 29.76
CA ILE A 11 19.24 -13.28 30.27
C ILE A 11 17.71 -13.20 30.41
N LEU A 12 16.97 -13.60 29.38
CA LEU A 12 15.49 -13.60 29.38
C LEU A 12 14.86 -14.62 30.33
N LYS A 13 15.61 -15.62 30.83
CA LYS A 13 15.14 -16.48 31.93
C LYS A 13 15.19 -15.79 33.29
N VAL A 14 16.06 -14.79 33.45
CA VAL A 14 16.21 -14.01 34.69
C VAL A 14 15.31 -12.78 34.66
N ASP A 15 15.24 -12.12 33.52
CA ASP A 15 14.42 -10.93 33.25
C ASP A 15 13.78 -11.07 31.86
N ASP A 16 12.57 -11.58 31.81
CA ASP A 16 11.85 -11.86 30.57
C ASP A 16 11.31 -10.58 29.91
N THR A 17 11.27 -9.47 30.62
CA THR A 17 10.87 -8.15 30.15
C THR A 17 12.03 -7.32 29.58
N ASN A 18 13.26 -7.84 29.59
CA ASN A 18 14.43 -7.14 29.11
C ASN A 18 14.33 -6.87 27.60
N ASP A 19 13.94 -5.66 27.26
CA ASP A 19 13.67 -5.23 25.87
C ASP A 19 14.91 -5.32 24.96
N VAL A 20 16.08 -4.99 25.49
CA VAL A 20 17.35 -5.09 24.75
C VAL A 20 17.63 -6.56 24.41
N ALA A 21 17.50 -7.45 25.39
CA ALA A 21 17.74 -8.87 25.16
C ALA A 21 16.70 -9.49 24.20
N GLN A 22 15.45 -9.07 24.26
CA GLN A 22 14.42 -9.50 23.31
C GLN A 22 14.72 -9.01 21.89
N SER A 23 15.13 -7.75 21.72
CA SER A 23 15.50 -7.16 20.43
C SER A 23 16.72 -7.88 19.82
N GLU A 24 17.78 -8.04 20.59
CA GLU A 24 19.00 -8.73 20.16
C GLU A 24 18.73 -10.21 19.83
N LEU A 25 17.84 -10.88 20.57
CA LEU A 25 17.45 -12.25 20.29
C LEU A 25 16.75 -12.36 18.94
N ALA A 26 15.84 -11.45 18.63
CA ALA A 26 15.16 -11.42 17.34
C ALA A 26 16.15 -11.25 16.18
N ILE A 27 17.09 -10.32 16.31
CA ILE A 27 18.16 -10.09 15.32
C ILE A 27 19.06 -11.33 15.17
N ALA A 28 19.43 -11.96 16.29
CA ALA A 28 20.26 -13.15 16.27
C ALA A 28 19.55 -14.35 15.59
N TYR A 29 18.24 -14.47 15.75
CA TYR A 29 17.43 -15.48 15.03
C TYR A 29 17.43 -15.21 13.53
N GLU A 30 17.18 -13.97 13.11
CA GLU A 30 17.23 -13.59 11.69
C GLU A 30 18.57 -13.92 11.06
N ASN A 31 19.66 -13.50 11.71
CA ASN A 31 21.02 -13.71 11.22
C ASN A 31 21.46 -15.17 11.23
N SER A 32 20.84 -16.03 12.05
CA SER A 32 21.08 -17.47 12.08
C SER A 32 20.16 -18.27 11.16
N GLY A 33 19.26 -17.61 10.42
CA GLY A 33 18.25 -18.25 9.57
C GLY A 33 17.12 -18.93 10.35
N LYS A 34 17.00 -18.67 11.66
CA LYS A 34 15.89 -19.16 12.49
C LYS A 34 14.69 -18.22 12.36
N ASN A 35 13.49 -18.75 12.59
CA ASN A 35 12.28 -17.94 12.58
C ASN A 35 12.21 -17.06 13.85
N PRO A 36 12.27 -15.71 13.74
CA PRO A 36 12.20 -14.83 14.89
C PRO A 36 10.77 -14.58 15.39
N LEU A 37 9.75 -15.12 14.73
CA LEU A 37 8.35 -14.75 14.94
C LEU A 37 7.90 -14.91 16.40
N GLU A 38 8.29 -16.01 17.06
CA GLU A 38 7.96 -16.24 18.48
C GLU A 38 8.53 -15.17 19.43
N VAL A 39 9.69 -14.61 19.07
CA VAL A 39 10.31 -13.52 19.86
C VAL A 39 9.50 -12.25 19.73
N TYR A 40 9.09 -11.88 18.50
CA TYR A 40 8.25 -10.71 18.25
C TYR A 40 6.85 -10.87 18.85
N GLU A 41 6.26 -12.08 18.76
CA GLU A 41 4.97 -12.41 19.38
C GLU A 41 5.01 -12.21 20.88
N LYS A 42 6.00 -12.81 21.56
CA LYS A 42 6.18 -12.67 23.01
C LYS A 42 6.37 -11.22 23.41
N ARG A 43 7.27 -10.49 22.73
CA ARG A 43 7.56 -9.09 23.00
C ARG A 43 6.30 -8.21 22.90
N TYR A 44 5.46 -8.44 21.89
CA TYR A 44 4.20 -7.73 21.73
C TYR A 44 3.16 -8.17 22.75
N SER A 45 3.02 -9.48 23.04
CA SER A 45 2.04 -9.99 24.00
C SER A 45 2.32 -9.51 25.44
N ASP A 46 3.58 -9.38 25.80
CA ASP A 46 3.98 -8.86 27.11
C ASP A 46 3.81 -7.32 27.22
N ASN A 47 3.68 -6.63 26.09
CA ASN A 47 3.63 -5.16 26.01
C ASN A 47 2.57 -4.69 24.99
N LEU A 48 1.31 -5.10 25.17
CA LEU A 48 0.21 -4.82 24.23
C LEU A 48 -0.06 -3.34 23.97
N ASP A 49 0.44 -2.44 24.82
CA ASP A 49 0.31 -0.99 24.66
C ASP A 49 1.47 -0.37 23.88
N ASN A 50 2.52 -1.14 23.61
CA ASN A 50 3.64 -0.68 22.81
C ASN A 50 3.35 -0.82 21.33
N ILE A 51 2.98 0.30 20.70
CA ILE A 51 2.62 0.36 19.27
C ILE A 51 3.79 -0.09 18.38
N SER A 52 5.03 0.28 18.73
CA SER A 52 6.21 -0.11 17.94
C SER A 52 6.36 -1.63 17.88
N TYR A 53 6.16 -2.32 19.00
CA TYR A 53 6.24 -3.79 19.03
C TYR A 53 5.14 -4.45 18.20
N GLY A 54 3.94 -3.87 18.21
CA GLY A 54 2.84 -4.33 17.36
C GLY A 54 3.13 -4.14 15.87
N LEU A 55 3.72 -2.99 15.48
CA LEU A 55 4.13 -2.72 14.11
C LEU A 55 5.25 -3.68 13.65
N ASP A 56 6.25 -3.92 14.49
CA ASP A 56 7.33 -4.88 14.21
C ASP A 56 6.79 -6.30 14.06
N TYR A 57 5.89 -6.71 14.98
CA TYR A 57 5.26 -8.04 14.92
C TYR A 57 4.39 -8.20 13.67
N SER A 58 3.62 -7.17 13.30
CA SER A 58 2.83 -7.21 12.06
C SER A 58 3.70 -7.39 10.81
N ASP A 59 4.86 -6.74 10.73
CA ASP A 59 5.81 -6.92 9.63
C ASP A 59 6.36 -8.36 9.55
N ARG A 60 6.57 -9.00 10.70
CA ARG A 60 7.04 -10.38 10.75
C ARG A 60 5.95 -11.38 10.40
N LEU A 61 4.71 -11.10 10.76
CA LEU A 61 3.55 -11.89 10.35
C LEU A 61 3.38 -11.86 8.82
N VAL A 62 3.50 -10.70 8.20
CA VAL A 62 3.47 -10.57 6.72
C VAL A 62 4.57 -11.41 6.07
N LYS A 63 5.81 -11.32 6.58
CA LYS A 63 6.94 -12.13 6.07
C LYS A 63 6.75 -13.65 6.28
N ALA A 64 5.92 -14.03 7.24
CA ALA A 64 5.57 -15.42 7.54
C ALA A 64 4.30 -15.89 6.80
N ASP A 65 3.80 -15.10 5.82
CA ASP A 65 2.57 -15.37 5.06
C ASP A 65 1.30 -15.45 5.93
N ARG A 66 1.29 -14.68 7.06
CA ARG A 66 0.18 -14.59 8.02
C ARG A 66 -0.48 -13.21 7.95
N ALA A 67 -0.86 -12.79 6.73
CA ALA A 67 -1.40 -11.45 6.47
C ALA A 67 -2.65 -11.13 7.30
N GLY A 68 -3.57 -12.08 7.48
CA GLY A 68 -4.79 -11.88 8.28
C GLY A 68 -4.48 -11.47 9.72
N GLU A 69 -3.52 -12.15 10.36
CA GLU A 69 -3.12 -11.81 11.73
C GLU A 69 -2.39 -10.46 11.81
N ALA A 70 -1.59 -10.14 10.78
CA ALA A 70 -0.98 -8.82 10.69
C ALA A 70 -2.04 -7.72 10.62
N MET A 71 -3.09 -7.89 9.81
CA MET A 71 -4.21 -6.95 9.74
C MET A 71 -4.92 -6.79 11.08
N ASP A 72 -5.15 -7.87 11.84
CA ASP A 72 -5.77 -7.80 13.17
C ASP A 72 -4.93 -6.98 14.16
N ILE A 73 -3.60 -7.18 14.15
CA ILE A 73 -2.68 -6.39 14.97
C ILE A 73 -2.74 -4.92 14.58
N LEU A 74 -2.69 -4.60 13.27
CA LEU A 74 -2.75 -3.23 12.76
C LEU A 74 -4.09 -2.54 13.11
N LYS A 75 -5.22 -3.25 13.00
CA LYS A 75 -6.53 -2.74 13.43
C LYS A 75 -6.58 -2.45 14.95
N ARG A 76 -5.95 -3.29 15.76
CA ARG A 76 -5.82 -3.05 17.21
C ARG A 76 -4.97 -1.81 17.49
N ILE A 77 -3.88 -1.61 16.77
CA ILE A 77 -3.05 -0.39 16.87
C ILE A 77 -3.88 0.84 16.50
N ILE A 78 -4.60 0.80 15.39
CA ILE A 78 -5.47 1.90 14.93
C ILE A 78 -6.56 2.21 15.96
N SER A 79 -7.12 1.20 16.64
CA SER A 79 -8.12 1.43 17.68
C SER A 79 -7.56 2.19 18.90
N LYS A 80 -6.27 2.02 19.19
CA LYS A 80 -5.57 2.74 20.27
C LYS A 80 -5.06 4.11 19.83
N GLU A 81 -4.56 4.20 18.61
CA GLU A 81 -4.03 5.43 18.01
C GLU A 81 -4.70 5.71 16.65
N PRO A 82 -5.91 6.30 16.65
CA PRO A 82 -6.67 6.55 15.41
C PRO A 82 -6.01 7.52 14.42
N THR A 83 -4.91 8.16 14.80
CA THR A 83 -4.12 9.08 13.95
C THR A 83 -2.80 8.49 13.47
N SER A 84 -2.55 7.21 13.72
CA SER A 84 -1.33 6.52 13.31
C SER A 84 -1.26 6.32 11.80
N LYS A 85 -0.61 7.28 11.09
CA LYS A 85 -0.43 7.20 9.65
C LYS A 85 0.26 5.89 9.22
N LEU A 86 1.26 5.47 10.00
CA LEU A 86 2.03 4.27 9.69
C LEU A 86 1.18 2.99 9.79
N ALA A 87 0.31 2.89 10.81
CA ALA A 87 -0.58 1.75 10.97
C ALA A 87 -1.58 1.65 9.80
N TYR A 88 -2.20 2.76 9.40
CA TYR A 88 -3.08 2.79 8.22
C TYR A 88 -2.35 2.46 6.92
N GLN A 89 -1.14 2.99 6.72
CA GLN A 89 -0.34 2.69 5.54
C GLN A 89 0.00 1.19 5.45
N LYS A 90 0.41 0.59 6.58
CA LYS A 90 0.71 -0.84 6.65
C LYS A 90 -0.56 -1.68 6.44
N LEU A 91 -1.67 -1.33 7.10
CA LEU A 91 -2.95 -2.03 6.92
C LEU A 91 -3.38 -2.00 5.45
N GLY A 92 -3.42 -0.81 4.84
CA GLY A 92 -3.80 -0.68 3.45
C GLY A 92 -2.90 -1.48 2.50
N LYS A 93 -1.59 -1.49 2.75
CA LYS A 93 -0.64 -2.26 1.94
C LYS A 93 -0.87 -3.76 2.08
N VAL A 94 -0.95 -4.27 3.32
CA VAL A 94 -1.13 -5.71 3.58
C VAL A 94 -2.48 -6.19 3.03
N SER A 95 -3.55 -5.42 3.22
CA SER A 95 -4.87 -5.74 2.67
C SER A 95 -4.86 -5.79 1.14
N TRP A 96 -4.17 -4.83 0.49
CA TRP A 96 -4.06 -4.82 -0.98
C TRP A 96 -3.28 -6.04 -1.50
N GLU A 97 -2.14 -6.37 -0.86
CA GLU A 97 -1.33 -7.55 -1.21
C GLU A 97 -2.08 -8.88 -0.93
N ALA A 98 -3.04 -8.88 0.00
CA ALA A 98 -3.90 -10.02 0.32
C ALA A 98 -5.21 -10.06 -0.50
N ASP A 99 -5.36 -9.18 -1.52
CA ASP A 99 -6.55 -9.02 -2.36
C ASP A 99 -7.84 -8.61 -1.59
N ASP A 100 -7.68 -8.10 -0.34
CA ASP A 100 -8.77 -7.45 0.40
C ASP A 100 -8.86 -5.97 0.00
N LEU A 101 -9.36 -5.74 -1.21
CA LEU A 101 -9.36 -4.42 -1.85
C LEU A 101 -10.25 -3.39 -1.12
N ASP A 102 -11.34 -3.84 -0.51
CA ASP A 102 -12.25 -2.96 0.24
C ASP A 102 -11.59 -2.45 1.53
N GLU A 103 -10.93 -3.32 2.28
CA GLU A 103 -10.15 -2.94 3.46
C GLU A 103 -8.97 -2.03 3.07
N ALA A 104 -8.27 -2.35 1.97
CA ALA A 104 -7.18 -1.54 1.47
C ALA A 104 -7.66 -0.10 1.13
N ALA A 105 -8.77 0.03 0.41
CA ALA A 105 -9.37 1.32 0.09
C ALA A 105 -9.74 2.10 1.36
N SER A 106 -10.40 1.44 2.32
CA SER A 106 -10.82 2.04 3.60
C SER A 106 -9.63 2.56 4.41
N ALA A 107 -8.56 1.76 4.50
CA ALA A 107 -7.36 2.13 5.23
C ALA A 107 -6.64 3.34 4.60
N TYR A 108 -6.45 3.34 3.27
CA TYR A 108 -5.82 4.48 2.59
C TYR A 108 -6.71 5.72 2.56
N GLU A 109 -8.04 5.59 2.47
CA GLU A 109 -8.96 6.73 2.62
C GLU A 109 -8.88 7.34 4.03
N SER A 110 -8.73 6.51 5.06
CA SER A 110 -8.52 6.98 6.43
C SER A 110 -7.16 7.66 6.59
N LEU A 111 -6.10 7.12 5.99
CA LEU A 111 -4.79 7.78 5.91
C LEU A 111 -4.90 9.15 5.24
N PHE A 112 -5.63 9.25 4.13
CA PHE A 112 -5.84 10.53 3.43
C PHE A 112 -6.65 11.53 4.27
N LYS A 113 -7.59 11.10 5.10
CA LYS A 113 -8.30 12.00 6.04
C LYS A 113 -7.36 12.60 7.08
N ILE A 114 -6.34 11.85 7.52
CA ILE A 114 -5.32 12.34 8.46
C ILE A 114 -4.38 13.32 7.77
N ASP A 115 -4.02 13.07 6.50
CA ASP A 115 -3.16 13.94 5.71
C ASP A 115 -3.75 14.19 4.30
N PRO A 116 -4.69 15.13 4.18
CA PRO A 116 -5.42 15.36 2.93
C PRO A 116 -4.59 16.09 1.85
N ARG A 117 -3.32 16.38 2.13
CA ARG A 117 -2.39 17.00 1.17
C ARG A 117 -1.44 16.00 0.50
N ASP A 118 -1.42 14.75 0.94
CA ASP A 118 -0.57 13.75 0.29
C ASP A 118 -1.22 13.23 -1.00
N GLY A 119 -0.88 13.87 -2.12
CA GLY A 119 -1.35 13.48 -3.45
C GLY A 119 -0.87 12.09 -3.88
N ARG A 120 0.18 11.53 -3.27
CA ARG A 120 0.64 10.16 -3.54
C ARG A 120 -0.33 9.15 -2.97
N VAL A 121 -0.89 9.42 -1.79
CA VAL A 121 -1.96 8.59 -1.21
C VAL A 121 -3.20 8.61 -2.11
N ALA A 122 -3.54 9.77 -2.70
CA ALA A 122 -4.64 9.86 -3.66
C ALA A 122 -4.40 8.98 -4.92
N ILE A 123 -3.15 8.90 -5.41
CA ILE A 123 -2.79 8.00 -6.51
C ILE A 123 -2.98 6.53 -6.09
N ILE A 124 -2.51 6.14 -4.90
CA ILE A 124 -2.66 4.77 -4.38
C ILE A 124 -4.14 4.38 -4.29
N ILE A 125 -4.98 5.26 -3.75
CA ILE A 125 -6.43 5.01 -3.66
C ILE A 125 -7.05 4.87 -5.05
N SER A 126 -6.60 5.70 -6.01
CA SER A 126 -7.05 5.59 -7.40
C SER A 126 -6.67 4.22 -8.00
N ASP A 127 -5.48 3.71 -7.70
CA ASP A 127 -5.03 2.39 -8.17
C ASP A 127 -5.88 1.25 -7.57
N ILE A 128 -6.14 1.30 -6.27
CA ILE A 128 -7.01 0.31 -5.62
C ILE A 128 -8.41 0.33 -6.26
N TYR A 129 -8.97 1.52 -6.54
CA TYR A 129 -10.27 1.60 -7.23
C TYR A 129 -10.23 1.18 -8.70
N ILE A 130 -9.06 1.18 -9.37
CA ILE A 130 -8.90 0.51 -10.67
C ILE A 130 -9.00 -1.01 -10.49
N ASP A 131 -8.34 -1.57 -9.48
CA ASP A 131 -8.36 -3.01 -9.22
C ASP A 131 -9.76 -3.50 -8.79
N ILE A 132 -10.54 -2.65 -8.08
CA ILE A 132 -11.98 -2.87 -7.79
C ILE A 132 -12.87 -2.70 -9.04
N GLU A 133 -12.31 -2.25 -10.16
CA GLU A 133 -13.04 -1.87 -11.39
C GLU A 133 -14.05 -0.71 -11.20
N ASN A 134 -13.92 0.06 -10.11
CA ASN A 134 -14.71 1.26 -9.88
C ASN A 134 -14.03 2.50 -10.49
N TYR A 135 -14.03 2.57 -11.83
CA TYR A 135 -13.34 3.63 -12.58
C TYR A 135 -13.85 5.04 -12.26
N GLY A 136 -15.13 5.17 -11.85
CA GLY A 136 -15.69 6.45 -11.43
C GLY A 136 -15.06 6.97 -10.12
N LYS A 137 -14.83 6.11 -9.13
CA LYS A 137 -14.11 6.48 -7.91
C LYS A 137 -12.62 6.67 -8.20
N ALA A 138 -12.02 5.79 -9.00
CA ALA A 138 -10.62 5.90 -9.41
C ALA A 138 -10.33 7.27 -10.04
N LEU A 139 -11.19 7.74 -10.95
CA LEU A 139 -11.03 9.03 -11.62
C LEU A 139 -11.14 10.21 -10.63
N ARG A 140 -12.08 10.17 -9.69
CA ARG A 140 -12.18 11.22 -8.65
C ARG A 140 -10.92 11.34 -7.80
N TRP A 141 -10.28 10.22 -7.48
CA TRP A 141 -9.03 10.21 -6.72
C TRP A 141 -7.84 10.65 -7.58
N ALA A 142 -7.80 10.27 -8.86
CA ALA A 142 -6.82 10.78 -9.81
C ALA A 142 -6.95 12.31 -10.00
N ASP A 143 -8.17 12.87 -10.07
CA ASP A 143 -8.40 14.32 -10.12
C ASP A 143 -7.88 15.03 -8.86
N LYS A 144 -8.09 14.44 -7.66
CA LYS A 144 -7.50 14.97 -6.43
C LYS A 144 -5.98 15.02 -6.52
N SER A 145 -5.33 13.97 -7.04
CA SER A 145 -3.87 13.92 -7.14
C SER A 145 -3.32 14.99 -8.10
N VAL A 146 -4.03 15.32 -9.18
CA VAL A 146 -3.66 16.43 -10.09
C VAL A 146 -3.59 17.75 -9.34
N ASN A 147 -4.54 18.00 -8.42
CA ASN A 147 -4.64 19.25 -7.68
C ASN A 147 -3.66 19.31 -6.49
N LEU A 148 -3.14 18.18 -6.02
CA LEU A 148 -2.30 18.09 -4.82
C LEU A 148 -0.80 17.96 -5.14
N ILE A 149 -0.45 17.52 -6.34
CA ILE A 149 0.95 17.32 -6.74
C ILE A 149 1.31 18.39 -7.77
N ASP A 150 1.84 19.52 -7.29
CA ASP A 150 2.25 20.62 -8.14
C ASP A 150 3.34 20.23 -9.14
N ASN A 151 3.21 20.72 -10.37
CA ASN A 151 4.21 20.58 -11.44
C ASN A 151 4.69 19.16 -11.71
N SER A 152 3.87 18.17 -11.41
CA SER A 152 4.18 16.75 -11.62
C SER A 152 3.20 16.10 -12.59
N GLY A 153 3.71 15.40 -13.58
CA GLY A 153 2.90 14.60 -14.50
C GLY A 153 2.21 13.39 -13.86
N ASN A 154 2.49 13.08 -12.57
CA ASN A 154 1.96 11.88 -11.91
C ASN A 154 0.43 11.86 -11.85
N GLY A 155 -0.22 12.98 -11.51
CA GLY A 155 -1.68 13.04 -11.47
C GLY A 155 -2.31 12.83 -12.85
N PHE A 156 -1.76 13.47 -13.91
CA PHE A 156 -2.22 13.25 -15.28
C PHE A 156 -1.90 11.83 -15.77
N GLY A 157 -0.75 11.28 -15.40
CA GLY A 157 -0.42 9.87 -15.67
C GLY A 157 -1.42 8.91 -15.05
N GLN A 158 -1.85 9.20 -13.80
CA GLN A 158 -2.89 8.42 -13.13
C GLN A 158 -4.25 8.54 -13.81
N LYS A 159 -4.66 9.74 -14.23
CA LYS A 159 -5.89 9.89 -15.04
C LYS A 159 -5.82 9.11 -16.34
N GLY A 160 -4.70 9.20 -17.04
CA GLY A 160 -4.46 8.41 -18.25
C GLY A 160 -4.58 6.90 -17.99
N LYS A 161 -4.02 6.42 -16.86
CA LYS A 161 -4.13 5.01 -16.44
C LYS A 161 -5.57 4.60 -16.17
N VAL A 162 -6.36 5.43 -15.47
CA VAL A 162 -7.77 5.15 -15.19
C VAL A 162 -8.56 5.01 -16.49
N PHE A 163 -8.45 5.99 -17.40
CA PHE A 163 -9.15 5.93 -18.70
C PHE A 163 -8.70 4.74 -19.55
N TYR A 164 -7.40 4.44 -19.55
CA TYR A 164 -6.87 3.29 -20.27
C TYR A 164 -7.44 1.97 -19.72
N LYS A 165 -7.45 1.81 -18.39
CA LYS A 165 -7.95 0.58 -17.75
C LYS A 165 -9.46 0.42 -17.92
N ALA A 166 -10.22 1.51 -17.82
CA ALA A 166 -11.64 1.53 -18.11
C ALA A 166 -11.92 1.13 -19.58
N TRP A 167 -11.18 1.72 -20.52
CA TRP A 167 -11.30 1.37 -21.94
C TRP A 167 -10.92 -0.09 -22.21
N GLU A 168 -9.81 -0.56 -21.64
CA GLU A 168 -9.34 -1.93 -21.82
C GLU A 168 -10.36 -2.96 -21.34
N SER A 169 -11.02 -2.69 -20.22
CA SER A 169 -12.03 -3.58 -19.61
C SER A 169 -13.39 -3.52 -20.29
N LEU A 170 -13.84 -2.33 -20.74
CA LEU A 170 -15.23 -2.09 -21.15
C LEU A 170 -15.42 -1.93 -22.65
N LYS A 171 -14.36 -1.82 -23.46
CA LYS A 171 -14.44 -1.56 -24.91
C LYS A 171 -15.20 -2.65 -25.65
N ASN A 172 -15.96 -2.23 -26.64
CA ASN A 172 -16.71 -3.11 -27.53
C ASN A 172 -15.83 -3.67 -28.67
N ASN A 173 -16.30 -4.72 -29.31
CA ASN A 173 -15.68 -5.23 -30.53
C ASN A 173 -16.80 -5.47 -31.57
N PRO A 174 -16.88 -4.67 -32.66
CA PRO A 174 -15.98 -3.56 -33.03
C PRO A 174 -16.10 -2.35 -32.09
N LEU A 175 -15.06 -1.49 -32.07
CA LEU A 175 -15.02 -0.28 -31.24
C LEU A 175 -16.12 0.70 -31.66
N THR A 176 -16.83 1.22 -30.65
CA THR A 176 -17.82 2.30 -30.81
C THR A 176 -17.15 3.66 -30.80
N VAL A 177 -17.90 4.72 -31.07
CA VAL A 177 -17.46 6.11 -30.93
C VAL A 177 -17.07 6.42 -29.48
N ASP A 178 -17.87 5.95 -28.53
CA ASP A 178 -17.59 6.17 -27.09
C ASP A 178 -16.28 5.49 -26.66
N ASP A 179 -16.01 4.28 -27.15
CA ASP A 179 -14.72 3.59 -26.89
C ASP A 179 -13.53 4.42 -27.39
N ARG A 180 -13.65 5.02 -28.58
CA ARG A 180 -12.60 5.87 -29.15
C ARG A 180 -12.42 7.15 -28.36
N ILE A 181 -13.51 7.76 -27.85
CA ILE A 181 -13.45 8.93 -26.98
C ILE A 181 -12.67 8.61 -25.70
N VAL A 182 -12.98 7.47 -25.05
CA VAL A 182 -12.26 7.06 -23.82
C VAL A 182 -10.77 6.79 -24.11
N ALA A 183 -10.46 6.11 -25.22
CA ALA A 183 -9.07 5.90 -25.65
C ALA A 183 -8.34 7.23 -25.90
N LYS A 184 -9.02 8.22 -26.50
CA LYS A 184 -8.49 9.57 -26.70
C LYS A 184 -8.22 10.28 -25.37
N LEU A 185 -9.14 10.22 -24.42
CA LEU A 185 -8.96 10.79 -23.08
C LEU A 185 -7.74 10.19 -22.37
N ALA A 186 -7.54 8.87 -22.47
CA ALA A 186 -6.34 8.22 -21.94
C ALA A 186 -5.07 8.77 -22.60
N HIS A 187 -5.05 8.83 -23.95
CA HIS A 187 -3.93 9.32 -24.72
C HIS A 187 -3.58 10.78 -24.37
N ASP A 188 -4.56 11.68 -24.36
CA ASP A 188 -4.34 13.10 -24.09
C ASP A 188 -3.81 13.36 -22.67
N ASN A 189 -4.28 12.59 -21.68
CA ASN A 189 -3.74 12.67 -20.30
C ASN A 189 -2.29 12.15 -20.22
N PHE A 190 -1.93 11.09 -20.95
CA PHE A 190 -0.54 10.62 -20.99
C PHE A 190 0.39 11.60 -21.74
N ILE A 191 -0.07 12.26 -22.81
CA ILE A 191 0.69 13.33 -23.48
C ILE A 191 0.98 14.43 -22.46
N LYS A 192 -0.04 14.95 -21.78
CA LYS A 192 0.11 15.99 -20.78
C LYS A 192 1.04 15.58 -19.63
N ALA A 193 0.93 14.34 -19.17
CA ALA A 193 1.83 13.81 -18.16
C ALA A 193 3.30 13.81 -18.63
N ASN A 194 3.56 13.37 -19.87
CA ASN A 194 4.92 13.32 -20.44
C ASN A 194 5.52 14.70 -20.65
N GLU A 195 4.72 15.71 -21.02
CA GLU A 195 5.14 17.10 -21.08
C GLU A 195 5.63 17.61 -19.72
N MET A 196 5.12 17.03 -18.63
CA MET A 196 5.52 17.29 -17.24
C MET A 196 6.53 16.27 -16.70
N ASN A 197 7.34 15.68 -17.57
CA ASN A 197 8.40 14.72 -17.23
C ASN A 197 7.95 13.40 -16.56
N TYR A 198 6.69 13.01 -16.70
CA TYR A 198 6.22 11.71 -16.27
C TYR A 198 6.91 10.57 -17.03
N ARG A 199 7.37 9.55 -16.33
CA ARG A 199 8.04 8.37 -16.90
C ARG A 199 7.39 7.04 -16.49
N GLY A 200 6.21 7.11 -15.89
CA GLY A 200 5.48 5.95 -15.45
C GLY A 200 4.73 5.24 -16.57
N PHE A 201 3.73 4.44 -16.17
CA PHE A 201 2.89 3.70 -17.11
C PHE A 201 2.22 4.60 -18.14
N ASN A 202 2.40 4.28 -19.42
CA ASN A 202 1.63 4.87 -20.52
C ASN A 202 1.54 3.89 -21.69
N ARG A 203 0.58 4.10 -22.59
CA ARG A 203 0.35 3.29 -23.79
C ARG A 203 0.15 4.17 -25.03
N LEU A 204 0.89 5.25 -25.14
CA LEU A 204 0.70 6.29 -26.16
C LEU A 204 0.63 5.74 -27.58
N LYS A 205 1.56 4.86 -27.98
CA LYS A 205 1.57 4.29 -29.33
C LYS A 205 0.31 3.48 -29.60
N TYR A 206 -0.07 2.62 -28.70
CA TYR A 206 -1.25 1.77 -28.81
C TYR A 206 -2.55 2.58 -28.84
N LEU A 207 -2.68 3.56 -27.95
CA LEU A 207 -3.86 4.43 -27.86
C LEU A 207 -3.98 5.32 -29.08
N LYS A 208 -2.87 5.84 -29.65
CA LYS A 208 -2.91 6.64 -30.87
C LYS A 208 -3.56 5.91 -32.03
N ASP A 209 -3.32 4.62 -32.16
CA ASP A 209 -3.88 3.81 -33.25
C ASP A 209 -5.37 3.47 -33.01
N ASN A 210 -5.80 3.36 -31.74
CA ASN A 210 -7.18 3.05 -31.36
C ASN A 210 -8.08 4.29 -31.13
N ALA A 211 -7.50 5.48 -30.99
CA ALA A 211 -8.22 6.75 -30.82
C ALA A 211 -8.54 7.44 -32.16
N LYS A 212 -8.09 6.90 -33.28
CA LYS A 212 -8.39 7.45 -34.61
C LYS A 212 -9.83 7.15 -35.02
N ASP A 213 -10.42 8.11 -35.75
CA ASP A 213 -11.74 7.99 -36.36
C ASP A 213 -11.80 6.93 -37.48
#